data_723bfe6a7c9323733ca7fdedacbc31db
#
_entry.id   723bfe6a7c9323733ca7fdedacbc31db
#
_cell.length_a   1.000
_cell.length_b   1.000
_cell.length_c   1.000
_cell.angle_alpha   90.00
_cell.angle_beta   90.00
_cell.angle_gamma   90.00
#
_symmetry.space_group_name_H-M   'P 1'
#
loop_
_entity.id
_entity.type
_entity.pdbx_description
1 polymer ?
#
loop_
_entity_poly.entity_id
_entity_poly.type
_entity_poly.pdbx_seq_one_letter_code
_entity_poly.pdbx_strand_id
1 'polypeptide(L)'
;FDLYHIRSMNSTILILGACGQIGTELTLTLRAKYGNNAVIATDIREPLMKELKNGPFELLDASDAIAMRSICEKYNVHTMYHLVAMLSATGEKFPMKAWDLNMQSLLHALELAKEGLLSKIFWPSSIAVFGPTTPKRETPQQTIMEPSTVYGISKLAGERWCEYYASKYGVDVRSIRYPGLISWKSQPGGGTTDYAVEIYYKALEEGRYTSFLSEHRALPMMYMDDAIRATIELTEAPAKQVKIRSSYNLAGISFDPITIAKSIAKYVDGFTMDCQADFREEIAASWPESIDDRSAQEDWNWSPTFDLDSMTQAMLTNLKVKLRK
;
A
#
# COMPACT_ATOMS: atom_id res chain seq x y z
N PHE A 1 32.62 -8.99 -19.35
CA PHE A 1 32.03 -9.72 -18.21
C PHE A 1 31.54 -8.70 -17.22
N ASP A 2 30.23 -8.63 -17.08
CA ASP A 2 29.45 -7.53 -16.51
C ASP A 2 29.46 -7.61 -14.98
N LEU A 3 30.29 -6.81 -14.32
CA LEU A 3 30.35 -6.68 -12.85
C LEU A 3 29.01 -6.20 -12.23
N TYR A 4 28.09 -5.69 -13.05
CA TYR A 4 26.73 -5.32 -12.64
C TYR A 4 25.83 -6.53 -12.38
N HIS A 5 26.05 -7.65 -13.06
CA HIS A 5 25.24 -8.88 -12.85
C HIS A 5 25.62 -9.65 -11.59
N ILE A 6 26.85 -9.50 -11.09
CA ILE A 6 27.33 -10.23 -9.89
C ILE A 6 26.87 -9.54 -8.58
N ARG A 7 26.58 -8.23 -8.61
CA ARG A 7 26.04 -7.52 -7.43
C ARG A 7 24.56 -7.79 -7.13
N SER A 8 23.80 -8.37 -8.07
CA SER A 8 22.37 -8.69 -7.86
C SER A 8 22.13 -9.98 -7.08
N MET A 9 23.14 -10.81 -6.85
CA MET A 9 22.98 -12.15 -6.25
C MET A 9 23.00 -12.20 -4.72
N ASN A 10 23.25 -11.08 -4.00
CA ASN A 10 23.36 -11.08 -2.54
C ASN A 10 22.61 -9.94 -1.84
N SER A 11 21.62 -9.31 -2.42
CA SER A 11 20.86 -8.26 -1.73
C SER A 11 19.68 -8.85 -0.97
N THR A 12 19.85 -9.01 0.34
CA THR A 12 18.79 -9.49 1.23
C THR A 12 17.71 -8.41 1.42
N ILE A 13 16.47 -8.83 1.28
CA ILE A 13 15.27 -7.99 1.42
C ILE A 13 14.58 -8.33 2.73
N LEU A 14 14.22 -7.32 3.49
CA LEU A 14 13.40 -7.45 4.71
C LEU A 14 12.02 -6.84 4.47
N ILE A 15 10.96 -7.60 4.80
CA ILE A 15 9.58 -7.12 4.78
C ILE A 15 9.09 -6.99 6.22
N LEU A 16 8.83 -5.77 6.67
CA LEU A 16 8.15 -5.50 7.94
C LEU A 16 6.63 -5.46 7.70
N GLY A 17 5.86 -6.26 8.43
CA GLY A 17 4.41 -6.36 8.25
C GLY A 17 4.00 -7.32 7.12
N ALA A 18 4.72 -8.43 6.99
CA ALA A 18 4.52 -9.43 5.92
C ALA A 18 3.15 -10.13 5.97
N CYS A 19 2.47 -10.16 7.11
CA CYS A 19 1.14 -10.74 7.24
C CYS A 19 0.00 -9.75 6.92
N GLY A 20 0.33 -8.51 6.55
CA GLY A 20 -0.63 -7.51 6.08
C GLY A 20 -1.06 -7.75 4.63
N GLN A 21 -2.03 -6.95 4.16
CA GLN A 21 -2.57 -7.05 2.80
C GLN A 21 -1.47 -6.89 1.74
N ILE A 22 -0.73 -5.78 1.76
CA ILE A 22 0.39 -5.55 0.83
C ILE A 22 1.53 -6.51 1.13
N GLY A 23 1.87 -6.70 2.41
CA GLY A 23 3.02 -7.49 2.83
C GLY A 23 2.99 -8.93 2.35
N THR A 24 1.83 -9.57 2.41
CA THR A 24 1.65 -10.94 1.92
C THR A 24 1.93 -11.05 0.42
N GLU A 25 1.29 -10.20 -0.38
CA GLU A 25 1.45 -10.25 -1.84
C GLU A 25 2.85 -9.83 -2.28
N LEU A 26 3.40 -8.79 -1.67
CA LEU A 26 4.76 -8.33 -1.95
C LEU A 26 5.81 -9.39 -1.60
N THR A 27 5.68 -10.05 -0.44
CA THR A 27 6.60 -11.12 -0.03
C THR A 27 6.62 -12.25 -1.05
N LEU A 28 5.44 -12.72 -1.47
CA LEU A 28 5.34 -13.81 -2.44
C LEU A 28 5.91 -13.41 -3.80
N THR A 29 5.61 -12.20 -4.27
CA THR A 29 6.12 -11.69 -5.55
C THR A 29 7.63 -11.52 -5.53
N LEU A 30 8.20 -10.96 -4.47
CA LEU A 30 9.64 -10.80 -4.33
C LEU A 30 10.36 -12.15 -4.19
N ARG A 31 9.78 -13.12 -3.48
CA ARG A 31 10.32 -14.49 -3.40
C ARG A 31 10.29 -15.20 -4.74
N ALA A 32 9.24 -15.02 -5.53
CA ALA A 32 9.19 -15.55 -6.90
C ALA A 32 10.28 -14.92 -7.79
N LYS A 33 10.58 -13.64 -7.60
CA LYS A 33 11.57 -12.90 -8.38
C LYS A 33 13.02 -13.17 -7.95
N TYR A 34 13.29 -13.23 -6.64
CA TYR A 34 14.65 -13.26 -6.10
C TYR A 34 15.02 -14.55 -5.39
N GLY A 35 14.08 -15.46 -5.23
CA GLY A 35 14.21 -16.71 -4.46
C GLY A 35 13.78 -16.56 -3.01
N ASN A 36 13.31 -17.65 -2.43
CA ASN A 36 12.72 -17.68 -1.09
C ASN A 36 13.67 -17.17 -0.01
N ASN A 37 14.95 -17.53 -0.09
CA ASN A 37 15.95 -17.21 0.94
C ASN A 37 16.46 -15.77 0.88
N ALA A 38 16.22 -15.05 -0.23
CA ALA A 38 16.62 -13.66 -0.38
C ALA A 38 15.64 -12.68 0.31
N VAL A 39 14.43 -13.16 0.70
CA VAL A 39 13.37 -12.31 1.26
C VAL A 39 12.96 -12.81 2.63
N ILE A 40 13.37 -12.08 3.65
CA ILE A 40 13.02 -12.29 5.05
C ILE A 40 11.69 -11.60 5.31
N ALA A 41 10.68 -12.37 5.68
CA ALA A 41 9.38 -11.86 6.08
C ALA A 41 9.34 -11.68 7.60
N THR A 42 8.77 -10.58 8.08
CA THR A 42 8.58 -10.36 9.52
C THR A 42 7.21 -9.78 9.81
N ASP A 43 6.65 -10.18 10.95
CA ASP A 43 5.39 -9.63 11.48
C ASP A 43 5.36 -9.85 12.99
N ILE A 44 4.47 -9.13 13.68
CA ILE A 44 4.24 -9.33 15.11
C ILE A 44 3.50 -10.65 15.41
N ARG A 45 2.92 -11.28 14.40
CA ARG A 45 2.14 -12.52 14.48
C ARG A 45 2.62 -13.56 13.48
N GLU A 46 2.42 -14.82 13.80
CA GLU A 46 2.66 -15.93 12.87
C GLU A 46 1.78 -15.83 11.61
N PRO A 47 2.32 -16.18 10.43
CA PRO A 47 1.56 -16.13 9.20
C PRO A 47 0.49 -17.22 9.15
N LEU A 48 -0.74 -16.83 8.82
CA LEU A 48 -1.83 -17.76 8.53
C LEU A 48 -1.64 -18.42 7.16
N MET A 49 -1.09 -17.70 6.19
CA MET A 49 -0.81 -18.22 4.86
C MET A 49 0.47 -19.06 4.88
N LYS A 50 0.35 -20.34 4.51
CA LYS A 50 1.47 -21.31 4.55
C LYS A 50 2.61 -20.93 3.63
N GLU A 51 2.31 -20.32 2.50
CA GLU A 51 3.28 -19.88 1.49
C GLU A 51 4.30 -18.86 2.06
N LEU A 52 3.92 -18.07 3.06
CA LEU A 52 4.86 -17.17 3.75
C LEU A 52 5.93 -17.94 4.55
N LYS A 53 5.69 -19.22 4.86
CA LYS A 53 6.65 -20.11 5.53
C LYS A 53 7.62 -20.81 4.57
N ASN A 54 7.49 -20.61 3.25
CA ASN A 54 8.40 -21.21 2.26
C ASN A 54 9.80 -20.55 2.21
N GLY A 55 10.06 -19.54 3.05
CA GLY A 55 11.34 -18.86 3.21
C GLY A 55 11.49 -18.33 4.63
N PRO A 56 12.57 -17.61 4.94
CA PRO A 56 12.80 -17.07 6.28
C PRO A 56 11.63 -16.23 6.78
N PHE A 57 11.21 -16.50 8.02
CA PHE A 57 10.20 -15.72 8.72
C PHE A 57 10.65 -15.51 10.18
N GLU A 58 10.54 -14.28 10.68
CA GLU A 58 10.87 -13.91 12.05
C GLU A 58 9.71 -13.15 12.69
N LEU A 59 9.44 -13.44 13.94
CA LEU A 59 8.54 -12.61 14.74
C LEU A 59 9.25 -11.32 15.13
N LEU A 60 8.65 -10.18 14.81
CA LEU A 60 9.21 -8.87 15.08
C LEU A 60 8.12 -7.85 15.39
N ASP A 61 8.24 -7.19 16.54
CA ASP A 61 7.55 -5.92 16.79
C ASP A 61 8.39 -4.79 16.20
N ALA A 62 7.85 -4.09 15.21
CA ALA A 62 8.55 -2.98 14.54
C ALA A 62 8.79 -1.76 15.45
N SER A 63 8.15 -1.69 16.62
CA SER A 63 8.43 -0.68 17.64
C SER A 63 9.69 -0.99 18.46
N ASP A 64 10.20 -2.23 18.42
CA ASP A 64 11.44 -2.64 19.07
C ASP A 64 12.66 -2.37 18.15
N ALA A 65 13.33 -1.25 18.40
CA ALA A 65 14.52 -0.83 17.65
C ALA A 65 15.68 -1.82 17.75
N ILE A 66 15.85 -2.48 18.92
CA ILE A 66 16.94 -3.43 19.14
C ILE A 66 16.70 -4.71 18.36
N ALA A 67 15.47 -5.23 18.40
CA ALA A 67 15.09 -6.41 17.63
C ALA A 67 15.18 -6.15 16.11
N MET A 68 14.71 -4.98 15.64
CA MET A 68 14.81 -4.58 14.23
C MET A 68 16.28 -4.55 13.78
N ARG A 69 17.18 -3.92 14.56
CA ARG A 69 18.62 -3.90 14.28
C ARG A 69 19.20 -5.30 14.20
N SER A 70 18.91 -6.14 15.20
CA SER A 70 19.44 -7.50 15.28
C SER A 70 19.07 -8.35 14.05
N ILE A 71 17.85 -8.19 13.54
CA ILE A 71 17.42 -8.88 12.31
C ILE A 71 18.16 -8.32 11.09
N CYS A 72 18.32 -6.99 10.98
CA CYS A 72 19.07 -6.38 9.89
C CYS A 72 20.52 -6.87 9.84
N GLU A 73 21.18 -6.97 10.99
CA GLU A 73 22.55 -7.47 11.12
C GLU A 73 22.63 -8.98 10.84
N LYS A 74 21.74 -9.79 11.44
CA LYS A 74 21.68 -11.24 11.26
C LYS A 74 21.61 -11.66 9.80
N TYR A 75 20.80 -10.95 9.01
CA TYR A 75 20.55 -11.28 7.61
C TYR A 75 21.31 -10.41 6.62
N ASN A 76 22.16 -9.48 7.10
CA ASN A 76 22.84 -8.49 6.26
C ASN A 76 21.87 -7.81 5.28
N VAL A 77 20.81 -7.22 5.83
CA VAL A 77 19.70 -6.64 5.04
C VAL A 77 20.19 -5.46 4.22
N HIS A 78 19.89 -5.48 2.94
CA HIS A 78 20.21 -4.38 2.02
C HIS A 78 19.01 -3.46 1.78
N THR A 79 17.83 -4.04 1.57
CA THR A 79 16.60 -3.29 1.27
C THR A 79 15.50 -3.66 2.26
N MET A 80 14.85 -2.65 2.84
CA MET A 80 13.72 -2.84 3.73
C MET A 80 12.43 -2.29 3.09
N TYR A 81 11.38 -3.12 3.06
CA TYR A 81 10.01 -2.70 2.81
C TYR A 81 9.29 -2.57 4.14
N HIS A 82 9.10 -1.35 4.61
CA HIS A 82 8.47 -1.06 5.87
C HIS A 82 6.96 -0.85 5.68
N LEU A 83 6.17 -1.91 5.88
CA LEU A 83 4.72 -1.89 5.63
C LEU A 83 3.88 -1.82 6.91
N VAL A 84 4.52 -1.75 8.07
CA VAL A 84 3.83 -1.70 9.37
C VAL A 84 3.15 -0.35 9.53
N ALA A 85 1.85 -0.40 9.82
CA ALA A 85 1.08 0.76 10.23
C ALA A 85 -0.23 0.33 10.92
N MET A 86 -0.67 1.12 11.88
CA MET A 86 -2.06 1.10 12.35
C MET A 86 -2.89 1.99 11.43
N LEU A 87 -3.90 1.40 10.78
CA LEU A 87 -4.73 2.07 9.77
C LEU A 87 -5.81 2.97 10.40
N SER A 88 -6.49 3.77 9.55
CA SER A 88 -7.39 4.85 9.95
C SER A 88 -8.46 4.42 10.97
N ALA A 89 -9.28 3.42 10.68
CA ALA A 89 -10.39 3.04 11.55
C ALA A 89 -9.94 2.56 12.96
N THR A 90 -8.83 1.83 13.04
CA THR A 90 -8.25 1.42 14.32
C THR A 90 -7.47 2.57 14.97
N GLY A 91 -6.82 3.39 14.17
CA GLY A 91 -6.08 4.57 14.62
C GLY A 91 -6.98 5.58 15.34
N GLU A 92 -8.18 5.84 14.81
CA GLU A 92 -9.13 6.75 15.47
C GLU A 92 -9.62 6.23 16.84
N LYS A 93 -9.63 4.91 17.04
CA LYS A 93 -9.96 4.33 18.36
C LYS A 93 -8.80 4.44 19.36
N PHE A 94 -7.56 4.43 18.87
CA PHE A 94 -6.34 4.44 19.69
C PHE A 94 -5.30 5.42 19.13
N PRO A 95 -5.58 6.75 19.10
CA PRO A 95 -4.79 7.72 18.35
C PRO A 95 -3.31 7.77 18.78
N MET A 96 -3.03 7.75 20.07
CA MET A 96 -1.64 7.79 20.55
C MET A 96 -0.87 6.51 20.20
N LYS A 97 -1.49 5.34 20.31
CA LYS A 97 -0.86 4.08 19.88
C LYS A 97 -0.58 4.06 18.38
N ALA A 98 -1.51 4.60 17.58
CA ALA A 98 -1.34 4.70 16.15
C ALA A 98 -0.17 5.64 15.80
N TRP A 99 -0.11 6.80 16.44
CA TRP A 99 1.00 7.73 16.27
C TRP A 99 2.34 7.08 16.67
N ASP A 100 2.42 6.51 17.86
CA ASP A 100 3.65 5.91 18.38
C ASP A 100 4.15 4.79 17.46
N LEU A 101 3.30 3.83 17.11
CA LEU A 101 3.68 2.73 16.22
C LEU A 101 4.11 3.25 14.84
N ASN A 102 3.28 4.08 14.19
CA ASN A 102 3.52 4.52 12.83
C ASN A 102 4.77 5.39 12.71
N MET A 103 5.05 6.21 13.71
CA MET A 103 6.21 7.12 13.67
C MET A 103 7.49 6.46 14.18
N GLN A 104 7.46 5.78 15.33
CA GLN A 104 8.67 5.19 15.89
C GLN A 104 9.25 4.11 14.99
N SER A 105 8.40 3.20 14.46
CA SER A 105 8.89 2.15 13.57
C SER A 105 9.56 2.71 12.30
N LEU A 106 9.01 3.80 11.72
CA LEU A 106 9.64 4.48 10.59
C LEU A 106 10.96 5.11 10.98
N LEU A 107 10.99 5.84 12.11
CA LEU A 107 12.22 6.51 12.58
C LEU A 107 13.33 5.50 12.88
N HIS A 108 13.01 4.34 13.46
CA HIS A 108 13.99 3.26 13.67
C HIS A 108 14.59 2.81 12.33
N ALA A 109 13.76 2.58 11.31
CA ALA A 109 14.25 2.17 9.98
C ALA A 109 15.13 3.27 9.33
N LEU A 110 14.73 4.54 9.44
CA LEU A 110 15.50 5.67 8.91
C LEU A 110 16.86 5.83 9.61
N GLU A 111 16.93 5.64 10.94
CA GLU A 111 18.21 5.65 11.68
C GLU A 111 19.12 4.50 11.24
N LEU A 112 18.61 3.26 11.07
CA LEU A 112 19.40 2.15 10.55
C LEU A 112 19.98 2.45 9.15
N ALA A 113 19.22 3.10 8.28
CA ALA A 113 19.71 3.50 6.97
C ALA A 113 20.76 4.64 7.05
N LYS A 114 20.56 5.61 7.92
CA LYS A 114 21.52 6.69 8.18
C LYS A 114 22.85 6.14 8.72
N GLU A 115 22.81 5.11 9.53
CA GLU A 115 24.01 4.42 10.05
C GLU A 115 24.69 3.49 9.02
N GLY A 116 24.07 3.30 7.85
CA GLY A 116 24.61 2.46 6.76
C GLY A 116 24.28 0.97 6.87
N LEU A 117 23.43 0.55 7.83
CA LEU A 117 22.95 -0.83 7.94
C LEU A 117 21.95 -1.19 6.84
N LEU A 118 21.25 -0.22 6.28
CA LEU A 118 20.32 -0.37 5.17
C LEU A 118 20.77 0.53 4.03
N SER A 119 20.75 0.01 2.82
CA SER A 119 21.05 0.82 1.63
C SER A 119 19.79 1.48 1.05
N LYS A 120 18.63 0.92 1.32
CA LYS A 120 17.37 1.40 0.76
C LYS A 120 16.18 1.06 1.64
N ILE A 121 15.21 1.99 1.71
CA ILE A 121 13.92 1.79 2.36
C ILE A 121 12.81 2.11 1.37
N PHE A 122 11.81 1.24 1.30
CA PHE A 122 10.49 1.58 0.78
C PHE A 122 9.53 1.76 1.96
N TRP A 123 8.80 2.88 1.98
CA TRP A 123 7.79 3.18 3.00
C TRP A 123 6.50 3.69 2.34
N PRO A 124 5.34 3.07 2.57
CA PRO A 124 4.09 3.49 1.93
C PRO A 124 3.47 4.70 2.64
N SER A 125 3.18 5.75 1.88
CA SER A 125 2.22 6.78 2.23
C SER A 125 0.82 6.39 1.73
N SER A 126 -0.12 7.32 1.76
CA SER A 126 -1.53 7.09 1.42
C SER A 126 -2.19 8.38 0.93
N ILE A 127 -3.27 8.26 0.16
CA ILE A 127 -4.18 9.38 -0.12
C ILE A 127 -4.76 10.02 1.15
N ALA A 128 -4.66 9.35 2.29
CA ALA A 128 -5.09 9.90 3.58
C ALA A 128 -4.28 11.12 4.04
N VAL A 129 -3.16 11.46 3.39
CA VAL A 129 -2.43 12.72 3.62
C VAL A 129 -3.19 13.95 3.11
N PHE A 130 -4.14 13.75 2.22
CA PHE A 130 -5.00 14.80 1.69
C PHE A 130 -6.15 15.10 2.64
N GLY A 131 -6.75 16.28 2.49
CA GLY A 131 -7.80 16.75 3.37
C GLY A 131 -8.87 17.56 2.65
N PRO A 132 -9.80 18.19 3.40
CA PRO A 132 -10.94 18.90 2.82
C PRO A 132 -10.57 20.02 1.85
N THR A 133 -9.44 20.69 2.06
CA THR A 133 -8.97 21.83 1.25
C THR A 133 -8.12 21.42 0.05
N THR A 134 -7.75 20.13 -0.04
CA THR A 134 -7.02 19.59 -1.18
C THR A 134 -7.90 19.62 -2.46
N PRO A 135 -7.37 20.04 -3.64
CA PRO A 135 -8.07 19.90 -4.91
C PRO A 135 -8.54 18.47 -5.13
N LYS A 136 -9.82 18.29 -5.47
CA LYS A 136 -10.43 16.95 -5.49
C LYS A 136 -10.15 16.17 -6.78
N ARG A 137 -9.99 16.85 -7.91
CA ARG A 137 -9.78 16.23 -9.21
C ARG A 137 -8.36 16.45 -9.69
N GLU A 138 -7.77 15.39 -10.23
CA GLU A 138 -6.38 15.39 -10.69
C GLU A 138 -5.47 16.05 -9.65
N THR A 139 -5.62 15.59 -8.39
CA THR A 139 -4.89 16.16 -7.25
C THR A 139 -3.40 16.19 -7.53
N PRO A 140 -2.77 17.40 -7.59
CA PRO A 140 -1.38 17.53 -8.02
C PRO A 140 -0.40 16.89 -7.04
N GLN A 141 0.79 16.55 -7.54
CA GLN A 141 1.91 16.03 -6.73
C GLN A 141 2.26 16.96 -5.58
N GLN A 142 2.33 18.26 -5.84
CA GLN A 142 2.55 19.30 -4.84
C GLN A 142 1.25 20.06 -4.62
N THR A 143 0.70 19.95 -3.41
CA THR A 143 -0.59 20.52 -3.09
C THR A 143 -0.76 20.71 -1.58
N ILE A 144 -1.89 21.30 -1.18
CA ILE A 144 -2.28 21.44 0.22
C ILE A 144 -2.62 20.03 0.77
N MET A 145 -2.02 19.69 1.91
CA MET A 145 -2.25 18.43 2.61
C MET A 145 -2.65 18.76 4.06
N GLU A 146 -3.92 18.57 4.37
CA GLU A 146 -4.51 18.87 5.69
C GLU A 146 -5.32 17.66 6.18
N PRO A 147 -4.63 16.52 6.47
CA PRO A 147 -5.31 15.31 6.91
C PRO A 147 -6.10 15.51 8.20
N SER A 148 -7.29 14.97 8.26
CA SER A 148 -8.18 15.05 9.42
C SER A 148 -8.18 13.80 10.31
N THR A 149 -7.41 12.76 9.96
CA THR A 149 -7.29 11.52 10.73
C THR A 149 -5.88 11.36 11.30
N VAL A 150 -5.74 10.70 12.45
CA VAL A 150 -4.41 10.42 13.04
C VAL A 150 -3.54 9.61 12.08
N TYR A 151 -4.15 8.71 11.32
CA TYR A 151 -3.44 7.95 10.28
C TYR A 151 -2.88 8.88 9.20
N GLY A 152 -3.70 9.76 8.64
CA GLY A 152 -3.27 10.74 7.64
C GLY A 152 -2.20 11.69 8.17
N ILE A 153 -2.35 12.18 9.40
CA ILE A 153 -1.37 13.03 10.08
C ILE A 153 -0.02 12.29 10.20
N SER A 154 -0.03 11.02 10.64
CA SER A 154 1.20 10.23 10.75
C SER A 154 1.85 9.96 9.38
N LYS A 155 1.04 9.74 8.33
CA LYS A 155 1.56 9.55 6.96
C LYS A 155 2.17 10.85 6.43
N LEU A 156 1.54 11.99 6.62
CA LEU A 156 2.11 13.28 6.22
C LEU A 156 3.41 13.59 6.99
N ALA A 157 3.43 13.38 8.29
CA ALA A 157 4.65 13.52 9.10
C ALA A 157 5.76 12.59 8.59
N GLY A 158 5.43 11.32 8.29
CA GLY A 158 6.37 10.36 7.75
C GLY A 158 6.95 10.78 6.38
N GLU A 159 6.14 11.34 5.48
CA GLU A 159 6.64 11.92 4.22
C GLU A 159 7.70 13.00 4.46
N ARG A 160 7.46 13.88 5.44
CA ARG A 160 8.42 14.94 5.78
C ARG A 160 9.71 14.36 6.38
N TRP A 161 9.61 13.34 7.22
CA TRP A 161 10.77 12.65 7.76
C TRP A 161 11.57 11.91 6.66
N CYS A 162 10.92 11.22 5.74
CA CYS A 162 11.58 10.59 4.61
C CYS A 162 12.36 11.60 3.77
N GLU A 163 11.74 12.72 3.40
CA GLU A 163 12.39 13.80 2.65
C GLU A 163 13.55 14.43 3.43
N TYR A 164 13.38 14.65 4.74
CA TYR A 164 14.43 15.18 5.60
C TYR A 164 15.65 14.25 5.64
N TYR A 165 15.44 12.93 5.85
CA TYR A 165 16.54 11.97 5.89
C TYR A 165 17.22 11.82 4.53
N ALA A 166 16.48 11.86 3.45
CA ALA A 166 17.04 11.85 2.11
C ALA A 166 17.92 13.07 1.85
N SER A 167 17.43 14.27 2.16
CA SER A 167 18.14 15.54 1.91
C SER A 167 19.31 15.76 2.87
N LYS A 168 19.14 15.43 4.15
CA LYS A 168 20.12 15.71 5.20
C LYS A 168 21.22 14.66 5.31
N TYR A 169 20.88 13.40 5.14
CA TYR A 169 21.76 12.27 5.40
C TYR A 169 22.00 11.37 4.18
N GLY A 170 21.37 11.67 3.04
CA GLY A 170 21.55 10.90 1.81
C GLY A 170 20.88 9.52 1.84
N VAL A 171 19.91 9.29 2.73
CA VAL A 171 19.18 8.01 2.83
C VAL A 171 18.35 7.79 1.57
N ASP A 172 18.51 6.64 0.93
CA ASP A 172 17.66 6.25 -0.21
C ASP A 172 16.33 5.68 0.31
N VAL A 173 15.42 6.58 0.66
CA VAL A 173 14.04 6.25 1.01
C VAL A 173 13.11 6.59 -0.14
N ARG A 174 12.17 5.69 -0.44
CA ARG A 174 11.22 5.75 -1.55
C ARG A 174 9.82 5.50 -1.06
N SER A 175 8.85 6.22 -1.58
CA SER A 175 7.49 6.20 -1.06
C SER A 175 6.45 6.47 -2.13
N ILE A 176 5.27 5.88 -1.96
CA ILE A 176 4.09 6.03 -2.81
C ILE A 176 2.90 6.43 -1.92
N ARG A 177 2.10 7.39 -2.35
CA ARG A 177 0.77 7.66 -1.81
C ARG A 177 -0.21 6.68 -2.44
N TYR A 178 -0.42 5.54 -1.78
CA TYR A 178 -1.37 4.55 -2.31
C TYR A 178 -2.79 5.09 -2.32
N PRO A 179 -3.52 4.86 -3.43
CA PRO A 179 -4.98 4.97 -3.46
C PRO A 179 -5.64 3.82 -2.68
N GLY A 180 -6.95 3.70 -2.75
CA GLY A 180 -7.66 2.54 -2.22
C GLY A 180 -7.24 1.25 -2.93
N LEU A 181 -6.75 0.27 -2.19
CA LEU A 181 -6.25 -0.98 -2.76
C LEU A 181 -7.32 -2.06 -2.79
N ILE A 182 -7.45 -2.71 -3.95
CA ILE A 182 -8.43 -3.75 -4.23
C ILE A 182 -7.71 -5.08 -4.46
N SER A 183 -8.02 -6.08 -3.64
CA SER A 183 -7.47 -7.44 -3.76
C SER A 183 -8.52 -8.49 -3.43
N TRP A 184 -8.51 -9.59 -4.20
CA TRP A 184 -9.33 -10.76 -3.90
C TRP A 184 -8.70 -11.67 -2.82
N LYS A 185 -7.40 -11.53 -2.55
CA LYS A 185 -6.68 -12.39 -1.59
C LYS A 185 -6.98 -12.03 -0.14
N SER A 186 -7.13 -10.74 0.14
CA SER A 186 -7.46 -10.24 1.48
C SER A 186 -8.95 -9.89 1.58
N GLN A 187 -9.54 -10.18 2.74
CA GLN A 187 -10.90 -9.70 3.03
C GLN A 187 -10.86 -8.21 3.42
N PRO A 188 -11.99 -7.50 3.25
CA PRO A 188 -12.14 -6.13 3.73
C PRO A 188 -11.80 -6.02 5.22
N GLY A 189 -11.07 -4.98 5.60
CA GLY A 189 -10.63 -4.72 6.98
C GLY A 189 -11.46 -3.67 7.74
N GLY A 190 -12.50 -3.12 7.11
CA GLY A 190 -13.33 -2.04 7.65
C GLY A 190 -12.84 -0.63 7.27
N GLY A 191 -11.98 -0.50 6.26
CA GLY A 191 -11.49 0.79 5.75
C GLY A 191 -12.54 1.52 4.91
N THR A 192 -12.35 2.83 4.72
CA THR A 192 -13.25 3.69 3.94
C THR A 192 -13.36 3.26 2.47
N THR A 193 -12.30 2.66 1.90
CA THR A 193 -12.27 2.18 0.51
C THR A 193 -12.73 0.74 0.34
N ASP A 194 -13.05 0.05 1.43
CA ASP A 194 -13.35 -1.39 1.41
C ASP A 194 -14.67 -1.73 0.72
N TYR A 195 -15.55 -0.75 0.49
CA TYR A 195 -16.76 -0.95 -0.32
C TYR A 195 -16.42 -1.56 -1.68
N ALA A 196 -15.30 -1.15 -2.27
CA ALA A 196 -14.84 -1.62 -3.57
C ALA A 196 -14.28 -3.04 -3.57
N VAL A 197 -14.13 -3.66 -2.39
CA VAL A 197 -13.81 -5.08 -2.23
C VAL A 197 -15.06 -5.86 -1.77
N GLU A 198 -15.78 -5.35 -0.79
CA GLU A 198 -17.01 -5.97 -0.23
C GLU A 198 -18.05 -6.24 -1.32
N ILE A 199 -18.23 -5.28 -2.23
CA ILE A 199 -19.20 -5.37 -3.32
C ILE A 199 -19.03 -6.64 -4.17
N TYR A 200 -17.79 -7.11 -4.41
CA TYR A 200 -17.53 -8.33 -5.19
C TYR A 200 -17.90 -9.59 -4.42
N TYR A 201 -17.62 -9.65 -3.11
CA TYR A 201 -18.04 -10.76 -2.26
C TYR A 201 -19.57 -10.84 -2.24
N LYS A 202 -20.24 -9.72 -1.94
CA LYS A 202 -21.69 -9.65 -1.86
C LYS A 202 -22.39 -9.92 -3.20
N ALA A 203 -21.81 -9.48 -4.30
CA ALA A 203 -22.33 -9.79 -5.64
C ALA A 203 -22.34 -11.31 -5.90
N LEU A 204 -21.29 -12.05 -5.49
CA LEU A 204 -21.20 -13.48 -5.67
C LEU A 204 -21.99 -14.31 -4.65
N GLU A 205 -22.11 -13.83 -3.41
CA GLU A 205 -22.76 -14.54 -2.31
C GLU A 205 -24.27 -14.26 -2.24
N GLU A 206 -24.69 -13.00 -2.48
CA GLU A 206 -26.04 -12.53 -2.24
C GLU A 206 -26.75 -11.94 -3.47
N GLY A 207 -26.00 -11.66 -4.55
CA GLY A 207 -26.54 -10.97 -5.74
C GLY A 207 -26.93 -9.52 -5.51
N ARG A 208 -26.63 -8.97 -4.34
CA ARG A 208 -26.92 -7.58 -3.96
C ARG A 208 -25.87 -7.02 -3.01
N TYR A 209 -25.77 -5.68 -2.97
CA TYR A 209 -24.89 -4.97 -2.06
C TYR A 209 -25.51 -3.65 -1.61
N THR A 210 -25.29 -3.26 -0.37
CA THR A 210 -25.60 -1.90 0.12
C THR A 210 -24.29 -1.18 0.41
N SER A 211 -23.96 -0.19 -0.42
CA SER A 211 -22.77 0.63 -0.24
C SER A 211 -22.94 1.58 0.95
N PHE A 212 -21.90 1.69 1.76
CA PHE A 212 -21.84 2.68 2.85
C PHE A 212 -21.33 4.06 2.39
N LEU A 213 -21.09 4.23 1.10
CA LEU A 213 -20.82 5.53 0.47
C LEU A 213 -21.98 5.89 -0.44
N SER A 214 -22.16 7.20 -0.68
CA SER A 214 -23.15 7.71 -1.62
C SER A 214 -22.82 7.30 -3.06
N GLU A 215 -23.84 7.26 -3.91
CA GLU A 215 -23.77 6.73 -5.27
C GLU A 215 -22.61 7.30 -6.11
N HIS A 216 -22.35 8.59 -5.96
CA HIS A 216 -21.38 9.34 -6.76
C HIS A 216 -20.13 9.76 -6.00
N ARG A 217 -19.84 9.11 -4.86
CA ARG A 217 -18.60 9.33 -4.13
C ARG A 217 -17.43 8.65 -4.86
N ALA A 218 -16.83 9.36 -5.79
CA ALA A 218 -15.65 8.86 -6.49
C ALA A 218 -14.42 8.88 -5.57
N LEU A 219 -13.61 7.83 -5.67
CA LEU A 219 -12.33 7.70 -4.99
C LEU A 219 -11.28 7.12 -5.94
N PRO A 220 -10.01 7.52 -5.80
CA PRO A 220 -8.93 6.86 -6.52
C PRO A 220 -8.69 5.48 -5.93
N MET A 221 -8.64 4.48 -6.81
CA MET A 221 -8.48 3.06 -6.50
C MET A 221 -7.39 2.43 -7.33
N MET A 222 -6.86 1.30 -6.89
CA MET A 222 -5.85 0.54 -7.62
C MET A 222 -5.99 -0.95 -7.34
N TYR A 223 -5.87 -1.76 -8.39
CA TYR A 223 -5.79 -3.20 -8.22
C TYR A 223 -4.42 -3.59 -7.62
N MET A 224 -4.43 -4.60 -6.75
CA MET A 224 -3.23 -4.95 -5.96
C MET A 224 -2.04 -5.34 -6.82
N ASP A 225 -2.25 -5.99 -7.96
CA ASP A 225 -1.15 -6.39 -8.85
C ASP A 225 -0.39 -5.15 -9.38
N ASP A 226 -1.10 -4.07 -9.72
CA ASP A 226 -0.48 -2.79 -10.08
C ASP A 226 0.22 -2.14 -8.88
N ALA A 227 -0.36 -2.21 -7.69
CA ALA A 227 0.26 -1.66 -6.48
C ALA A 227 1.59 -2.37 -6.13
N ILE A 228 1.63 -3.70 -6.23
CA ILE A 228 2.84 -4.49 -6.01
C ILE A 228 3.89 -4.19 -7.07
N ARG A 229 3.48 -4.12 -8.34
CA ARG A 229 4.37 -3.76 -9.45
C ARG A 229 4.96 -2.36 -9.26
N ALA A 230 4.14 -1.35 -8.96
CA ALA A 230 4.60 0.01 -8.68
C ALA A 230 5.61 0.07 -7.53
N THR A 231 5.34 -0.68 -6.46
CA THR A 231 6.24 -0.78 -5.30
C THR A 231 7.62 -1.30 -5.70
N ILE A 232 7.66 -2.36 -6.49
CA ILE A 232 8.89 -2.98 -6.94
C ILE A 232 9.61 -2.07 -7.95
N GLU A 233 8.90 -1.57 -8.97
CA GLU A 233 9.47 -0.68 -10.00
C GLU A 233 10.08 0.58 -9.39
N LEU A 234 9.36 1.27 -8.49
CA LEU A 234 9.93 2.42 -7.79
C LEU A 234 11.16 2.04 -6.96
N THR A 235 11.10 0.92 -6.23
CA THR A 235 12.22 0.49 -5.38
C THR A 235 13.45 0.10 -6.20
N GLU A 236 13.28 -0.44 -7.39
CA GLU A 236 14.36 -0.84 -8.30
C GLU A 236 14.84 0.28 -9.24
N ALA A 237 14.04 1.34 -9.43
CA ALA A 237 14.41 2.45 -10.28
C ALA A 237 15.81 3.01 -9.93
N PRO A 238 16.62 3.43 -10.89
CA PRO A 238 17.89 4.09 -10.61
C PRO A 238 17.70 5.30 -9.68
N ALA A 239 18.53 5.46 -8.65
CA ALA A 239 18.37 6.51 -7.64
C ALA A 239 18.28 7.93 -8.24
N LYS A 240 18.95 8.17 -9.39
CA LYS A 240 18.90 9.44 -10.13
C LYS A 240 17.55 9.75 -10.77
N GLN A 241 16.71 8.73 -10.99
CA GLN A 241 15.37 8.89 -11.55
C GLN A 241 14.34 9.22 -10.45
N VAL A 242 14.61 8.82 -9.20
CA VAL A 242 13.71 9.06 -8.07
C VAL A 242 13.94 10.47 -7.55
N LYS A 243 13.23 11.45 -8.10
CA LYS A 243 13.41 12.88 -7.77
C LYS A 243 12.62 13.30 -6.53
N ILE A 244 11.47 12.66 -6.28
CA ILE A 244 10.61 12.97 -5.15
C ILE A 244 10.94 12.01 -4.00
N ARG A 245 11.34 12.57 -2.87
CA ARG A 245 11.78 11.81 -1.68
C ARG A 245 10.78 11.86 -0.52
N SER A 246 9.72 12.65 -0.66
CA SER A 246 8.57 12.60 0.23
C SER A 246 7.70 11.38 -0.08
N SER A 247 6.93 11.46 -1.16
CA SER A 247 6.11 10.35 -1.67
C SER A 247 5.55 10.70 -3.04
N TYR A 248 5.56 9.76 -3.98
CA TYR A 248 4.91 9.93 -5.28
C TYR A 248 3.41 9.78 -5.19
N ASN A 249 2.67 10.66 -5.83
CA ASN A 249 1.29 10.38 -6.22
C ASN A 249 1.26 9.18 -7.16
N LEU A 250 0.25 8.33 -7.00
CA LEU A 250 0.04 7.18 -7.86
C LEU A 250 -1.43 7.07 -8.22
N ALA A 251 -1.72 7.04 -9.50
CA ALA A 251 -3.05 6.80 -10.03
C ALA A 251 -3.19 5.36 -10.53
N GLY A 252 -4.38 4.83 -10.37
CA GLY A 252 -4.83 3.59 -11.00
C GLY A 252 -6.14 3.90 -11.72
N ILE A 253 -7.26 3.63 -11.05
CA ILE A 253 -8.61 3.83 -11.56
C ILE A 253 -9.36 4.75 -10.59
N SER A 254 -10.16 5.68 -11.10
CA SER A 254 -11.08 6.46 -10.25
C SER A 254 -12.53 6.11 -10.62
N PHE A 255 -13.31 5.74 -9.63
CA PHE A 255 -14.72 5.40 -9.82
C PHE A 255 -15.54 5.61 -8.55
N ASP A 256 -16.85 5.68 -8.72
CA ASP A 256 -17.87 5.75 -7.67
C ASP A 256 -18.60 4.39 -7.50
N PRO A 257 -19.40 4.22 -6.42
CA PRO A 257 -20.15 2.99 -6.18
C PRO A 257 -21.05 2.56 -7.35
N ILE A 258 -21.71 3.50 -8.02
CA ILE A 258 -22.60 3.17 -9.13
C ILE A 258 -21.84 2.67 -10.37
N THR A 259 -20.64 3.21 -10.59
CA THR A 259 -19.79 2.84 -11.73
C THR A 259 -19.23 1.43 -11.57
N ILE A 260 -18.74 1.06 -10.38
CA ILE A 260 -18.28 -0.31 -10.11
C ILE A 260 -19.45 -1.30 -10.13
N ALA A 261 -20.62 -0.93 -9.59
CA ALA A 261 -21.80 -1.79 -9.64
C ALA A 261 -22.22 -2.10 -11.07
N LYS A 262 -22.22 -1.11 -11.98
CA LYS A 262 -22.46 -1.32 -13.41
C LYS A 262 -21.43 -2.25 -14.06
N SER A 263 -20.18 -2.15 -13.66
CA SER A 263 -19.13 -3.06 -14.16
C SER A 263 -19.39 -4.51 -13.71
N ILE A 264 -19.76 -4.72 -12.45
CA ILE A 264 -20.09 -6.05 -11.90
C ILE A 264 -21.33 -6.64 -12.57
N ALA A 265 -22.38 -5.83 -12.81
CA ALA A 265 -23.63 -6.27 -13.43
C ALA A 265 -23.44 -6.84 -14.84
N LYS A 266 -22.34 -6.52 -15.54
CA LYS A 266 -22.00 -7.16 -16.83
C LYS A 266 -21.67 -8.67 -16.69
N TYR A 267 -21.28 -9.12 -15.49
CA TYR A 267 -20.73 -10.47 -15.23
C TYR A 267 -21.51 -11.25 -14.18
N VAL A 268 -22.43 -10.60 -13.47
CA VAL A 268 -23.29 -11.19 -12.43
C VAL A 268 -24.73 -10.82 -12.72
N ASP A 269 -25.47 -11.76 -13.31
CA ASP A 269 -26.86 -11.55 -13.69
C ASP A 269 -27.73 -11.19 -12.48
N GLY A 270 -28.56 -10.17 -12.65
CA GLY A 270 -29.50 -9.73 -11.61
C GLY A 270 -28.84 -9.01 -10.41
N PHE A 271 -27.54 -8.69 -10.46
CA PHE A 271 -26.89 -7.93 -9.42
C PHE A 271 -27.51 -6.54 -9.25
N THR A 272 -27.81 -6.19 -8.00
CA THR A 272 -28.35 -4.88 -7.62
C THR A 272 -27.53 -4.23 -6.52
N MET A 273 -27.51 -2.89 -6.49
CA MET A 273 -26.84 -2.14 -5.43
C MET A 273 -27.73 -0.99 -4.96
N ASP A 274 -27.76 -0.81 -3.64
CA ASP A 274 -28.32 0.34 -2.95
C ASP A 274 -27.19 1.11 -2.23
N CYS A 275 -27.45 2.35 -1.83
CA CYS A 275 -26.52 3.15 -1.03
C CYS A 275 -27.18 3.60 0.27
N GLN A 276 -26.47 3.38 1.36
CA GLN A 276 -26.83 3.89 2.69
C GLN A 276 -25.56 4.43 3.35
N ALA A 277 -25.28 5.71 3.13
CA ALA A 277 -24.08 6.36 3.64
C ALA A 277 -24.00 6.29 5.17
N ASP A 278 -22.80 5.99 5.70
CA ASP A 278 -22.47 6.04 7.12
C ASP A 278 -21.35 7.06 7.40
N PHE A 279 -20.76 7.04 8.58
CA PHE A 279 -19.70 7.97 9.00
C PHE A 279 -18.49 7.97 8.06
N ARG A 280 -18.26 6.89 7.29
CA ARG A 280 -17.17 6.79 6.31
C ARG A 280 -17.33 7.70 5.11
N GLU A 281 -18.56 8.13 4.82
CA GLU A 281 -18.84 9.12 3.77
C GLU A 281 -18.12 10.45 4.01
N GLU A 282 -18.10 10.94 5.26
CA GLU A 282 -17.40 12.20 5.60
C GLU A 282 -15.88 12.05 5.41
N ILE A 283 -15.31 10.89 5.76
CA ILE A 283 -13.89 10.61 5.54
C ILE A 283 -13.61 10.57 4.04
N ALA A 284 -14.40 9.82 3.26
CA ALA A 284 -14.27 9.74 1.81
C ALA A 284 -14.39 11.12 1.14
N ALA A 285 -15.32 11.96 1.60
CA ALA A 285 -15.51 13.31 1.10
C ALA A 285 -14.30 14.23 1.33
N SER A 286 -13.48 13.94 2.33
CA SER A 286 -12.25 14.69 2.60
C SER A 286 -11.11 14.35 1.64
N TRP A 287 -11.17 13.21 0.95
CA TRP A 287 -10.12 12.72 0.05
C TRP A 287 -10.31 13.16 -1.40
N PRO A 288 -9.29 13.03 -2.26
CA PRO A 288 -9.41 13.23 -3.70
C PRO A 288 -10.42 12.30 -4.37
N GLU A 289 -10.98 12.79 -5.48
CA GLU A 289 -11.75 11.98 -6.44
C GLU A 289 -10.83 11.31 -7.47
N SER A 290 -9.73 11.99 -7.85
CA SER A 290 -8.71 11.48 -8.76
C SER A 290 -7.34 12.09 -8.46
N ILE A 291 -6.28 11.44 -8.91
CA ILE A 291 -4.88 11.78 -8.64
C ILE A 291 -4.14 12.04 -9.95
N ASP A 292 -3.36 13.12 -9.99
CA ASP A 292 -2.35 13.36 -11.02
C ASP A 292 -1.04 12.67 -10.63
N ASP A 293 -0.62 11.71 -11.42
CA ASP A 293 0.61 10.93 -11.21
C ASP A 293 1.69 11.14 -12.29
N ARG A 294 1.58 12.23 -13.05
CA ARG A 294 2.56 12.57 -14.12
C ARG A 294 3.99 12.52 -13.64
N SER A 295 4.26 12.93 -12.40
CA SER A 295 5.62 12.84 -11.84
C SER A 295 6.14 11.40 -11.77
N ALA A 296 5.29 10.43 -11.46
CA ALA A 296 5.67 9.01 -11.46
C ALA A 296 5.90 8.49 -12.89
N GLN A 297 5.05 8.91 -13.83
CA GLN A 297 5.20 8.57 -15.25
C GLN A 297 6.52 9.11 -15.83
N GLU A 298 6.85 10.37 -15.57
CA GLU A 298 8.04 11.04 -16.10
C GLU A 298 9.34 10.53 -15.46
N ASP A 299 9.32 10.27 -14.14
CA ASP A 299 10.54 9.96 -13.39
C ASP A 299 10.93 8.49 -13.50
N TRP A 300 9.98 7.56 -13.43
CA TRP A 300 10.27 6.13 -13.43
C TRP A 300 9.33 5.29 -14.31
N ASN A 301 8.68 5.93 -15.30
CA ASN A 301 7.86 5.30 -16.34
C ASN A 301 6.65 4.51 -15.81
N TRP A 302 6.05 4.98 -14.72
CA TRP A 302 4.85 4.36 -14.17
C TRP A 302 3.69 4.41 -15.18
N SER A 303 2.92 3.34 -15.26
CA SER A 303 1.65 3.28 -15.98
C SER A 303 0.80 2.15 -15.40
N PRO A 304 -0.46 2.38 -15.04
CA PRO A 304 -1.35 1.31 -14.60
C PRO A 304 -1.65 0.34 -15.75
N THR A 305 -1.85 -0.93 -15.43
CA THR A 305 -2.21 -1.97 -16.41
C THR A 305 -3.66 -2.41 -16.32
N PHE A 306 -4.28 -2.19 -15.16
CA PHE A 306 -5.68 -2.54 -14.94
C PHE A 306 -6.59 -1.33 -15.13
N ASP A 307 -7.61 -1.50 -15.95
CA ASP A 307 -8.80 -0.67 -15.98
C ASP A 307 -9.92 -1.27 -15.11
N LEU A 308 -11.07 -0.60 -15.03
CA LEU A 308 -12.19 -1.07 -14.21
C LEU A 308 -12.73 -2.41 -14.67
N ASP A 309 -12.76 -2.67 -15.96
CA ASP A 309 -13.33 -3.91 -16.52
C ASP A 309 -12.41 -5.10 -16.28
N SER A 310 -11.13 -4.99 -16.58
CA SER A 310 -10.12 -6.03 -16.35
C SER A 310 -9.95 -6.33 -14.85
N MET A 311 -9.99 -5.31 -14.00
CA MET A 311 -10.01 -5.49 -12.55
C MET A 311 -11.26 -6.24 -12.09
N THR A 312 -12.44 -5.86 -12.59
CA THR A 312 -13.71 -6.54 -12.26
C THR A 312 -13.66 -8.02 -12.65
N GLN A 313 -13.18 -8.32 -13.85
CA GLN A 313 -13.02 -9.72 -14.30
C GLN A 313 -12.05 -10.49 -13.41
N ALA A 314 -10.89 -9.90 -13.09
CA ALA A 314 -9.89 -10.53 -12.22
C ALA A 314 -10.46 -10.82 -10.82
N MET A 315 -11.15 -9.84 -10.21
CA MET A 315 -11.79 -10.00 -8.91
C MET A 315 -12.82 -11.13 -8.92
N LEU A 316 -13.79 -11.10 -9.85
CA LEU A 316 -14.86 -12.10 -9.92
C LEU A 316 -14.34 -13.49 -10.24
N THR A 317 -13.38 -13.62 -11.15
CA THR A 317 -12.79 -14.92 -11.51
C THR A 317 -12.10 -15.57 -10.32
N ASN A 318 -11.23 -14.83 -9.65
CA ASN A 318 -10.47 -15.36 -8.52
C ASN A 318 -11.34 -15.61 -7.29
N LEU A 319 -12.32 -14.75 -7.01
CA LEU A 319 -13.25 -14.94 -5.89
C LEU A 319 -14.16 -16.14 -6.11
N LYS A 320 -14.65 -16.40 -7.33
CA LYS A 320 -15.41 -17.62 -7.65
C LYS A 320 -14.62 -18.89 -7.31
N VAL A 321 -13.31 -18.90 -7.57
CA VAL A 321 -12.44 -20.04 -7.20
C VAL A 321 -12.23 -20.12 -5.69
N LYS A 322 -12.00 -18.99 -5.04
CA LYS A 322 -11.76 -18.91 -3.58
C LYS A 322 -12.99 -19.33 -2.76
N LEU A 323 -14.19 -18.90 -3.16
CA LEU A 323 -15.45 -19.18 -2.44
C LEU A 323 -15.99 -20.61 -2.67
N ARG A 324 -15.50 -21.32 -3.70
CA ARG A 324 -15.85 -22.73 -3.94
C ARG A 324 -15.01 -23.72 -3.13
N LYS A 325 -13.96 -23.26 -2.47
CA LYS A 325 -13.08 -24.04 -1.59
C LYS A 325 -13.55 -24.00 -0.16
#